data_4f429654be4bed042b8c0872dd10bce4
#
_entry.id   4f429654be4bed042b8c0872dd10bce4
#
_cell.length_a   1.000
_cell.length_b   1.000
_cell.length_c   1.000
_cell.angle_alpha   90.00
_cell.angle_beta   90.00
_cell.angle_gamma   90.00
#
_symmetry.space_group_name_H-M   'P 1'
#
loop_
_entity.id
_entity.type
_entity.pdbx_description
1 polymer ?
#
loop_
_entity_poly.entity_id
_entity_poly.type
_entity_poly.pdbx_seq_one_letter_code
_entity_poly.pdbx_strand_id
1 'polypeptide(L)'
;QAKTLFPYTTLFRSVAVVDWDVHHGNGTEAIFLNDPNVLTISLHQNRLYPHDTGDIDVVGVGTNINIPLPAGTGNGGYQYAFEQVVAPAIKKFNPDLIAVASGFDSCVYDPLGRMMLTASGYAKLTDILMNASKNNKLIIAHEGGYNAVYSPFCGLFVLQQLSGVKKLDDPFDHTENYPGQALFEHQRFEVDEAAKLLSALPDNR
;
A
#
# COMPACT_ATOMS: atom_id res chain seq x y z
N GLN A 1 -5.55 5.18 -37.82
CA GLN A 1 -5.67 3.88 -37.12
C GLN A 1 -4.26 3.34 -36.94
N ALA A 2 -3.65 3.56 -35.78
CA ALA A 2 -2.43 2.88 -35.40
C ALA A 2 -2.80 1.42 -35.13
N LYS A 3 -2.45 0.53 -36.04
CA LYS A 3 -2.48 -0.90 -35.79
C LYS A 3 -1.43 -1.21 -34.76
N THR A 4 -1.82 -1.63 -33.58
CA THR A 4 -0.95 -2.10 -32.51
C THR A 4 -0.09 -3.25 -33.05
N LEU A 5 1.21 -3.00 -33.19
CA LEU A 5 2.19 -3.94 -33.78
C LEU A 5 2.61 -5.08 -32.83
N PHE A 6 2.06 -5.14 -31.61
CA PHE A 6 2.43 -6.14 -30.63
C PHE A 6 1.20 -6.84 -30.05
N PRO A 7 0.96 -8.11 -30.39
CA PRO A 7 -0.13 -8.91 -29.81
C PRO A 7 0.08 -9.20 -28.30
N TYR A 8 1.21 -8.81 -27.72
CA TYR A 8 1.55 -9.05 -26.30
C TYR A 8 1.14 -7.93 -25.34
N THR A 9 0.61 -6.81 -25.84
CA THR A 9 0.12 -5.68 -25.00
C THR A 9 -1.23 -5.95 -24.33
N THR A 10 -1.77 -7.15 -24.46
CA THR A 10 -3.06 -7.55 -23.88
C THR A 10 -2.94 -8.49 -22.67
N LEU A 11 -1.73 -8.71 -22.13
CA LEU A 11 -1.53 -9.57 -20.96
C LEU A 11 -2.14 -8.98 -19.69
N PHE A 12 -2.12 -7.65 -19.57
CA PHE A 12 -2.72 -6.92 -18.45
C PHE A 12 -3.56 -5.79 -19.05
N ARG A 13 -4.86 -5.81 -18.76
CA ARG A 13 -5.82 -4.76 -19.17
C ARG A 13 -6.06 -3.78 -18.04
N SER A 14 -5.84 -4.23 -16.81
CA SER A 14 -6.01 -3.44 -15.61
C SER A 14 -4.93 -3.74 -14.60
N VAL A 15 -4.46 -2.71 -13.92
CA VAL A 15 -3.40 -2.79 -12.91
C VAL A 15 -3.87 -2.07 -11.65
N ALA A 16 -3.60 -2.65 -10.48
CA ALA A 16 -3.67 -1.90 -9.24
C ALA A 16 -2.24 -1.59 -8.78
N VAL A 17 -1.97 -0.33 -8.45
CA VAL A 17 -0.75 0.08 -7.77
C VAL A 17 -1.09 0.33 -6.31
N VAL A 18 -0.47 -0.42 -5.41
CA VAL A 18 -0.59 -0.23 -3.96
C VAL A 18 0.74 0.28 -3.45
N ASP A 19 0.72 1.47 -2.89
CA ASP A 19 1.90 2.15 -2.39
C ASP A 19 1.82 2.25 -0.86
N TRP A 20 2.77 1.65 -0.17
CA TRP A 20 2.91 1.73 1.28
C TRP A 20 4.22 2.41 1.73
N ASP A 21 4.95 3.03 0.80
CA ASP A 21 5.99 3.99 1.14
C ASP A 21 5.40 5.07 2.08
N VAL A 22 6.20 5.62 2.98
CA VAL A 22 5.72 6.65 3.92
C VAL A 22 5.33 7.94 3.23
N HIS A 23 5.88 8.16 2.03
CA HIS A 23 5.62 9.35 1.22
C HIS A 23 4.43 9.11 0.29
N HIS A 24 3.70 10.18 -0.01
CA HIS A 24 2.63 10.08 -1.00
C HIS A 24 3.19 9.75 -2.39
N GLY A 25 2.59 8.76 -3.05
CA GLY A 25 2.94 8.33 -4.41
C GLY A 25 2.48 9.31 -5.51
N ASN A 26 2.83 10.60 -5.36
CA ASN A 26 2.36 11.68 -6.22
C ASN A 26 2.70 11.50 -7.71
N GLY A 27 3.83 10.84 -8.00
CA GLY A 27 4.23 10.54 -9.37
C GLY A 27 3.30 9.53 -10.04
N THR A 28 2.97 8.45 -9.33
CA THR A 28 2.02 7.43 -9.77
C THR A 28 0.62 8.02 -9.93
N GLU A 29 0.17 8.79 -8.93
CA GLU A 29 -1.10 9.52 -8.99
C GLU A 29 -1.16 10.40 -10.23
N ALA A 30 -0.18 11.28 -10.45
CA ALA A 30 -0.18 12.23 -11.56
C ALA A 30 -0.23 11.54 -12.94
N ILE A 31 0.42 10.40 -13.09
CA ILE A 31 0.44 9.65 -14.35
C ILE A 31 -0.90 8.97 -14.63
N PHE A 32 -1.52 8.39 -13.61
CA PHE A 32 -2.69 7.50 -13.78
C PHE A 32 -4.02 8.09 -13.32
N LEU A 33 -4.05 9.33 -12.82
CA LEU A 33 -5.24 9.99 -12.25
C LEU A 33 -6.47 9.94 -13.18
N ASN A 34 -6.24 9.93 -14.51
CA ASN A 34 -7.27 9.93 -15.52
C ASN A 34 -7.36 8.61 -16.32
N ASP A 35 -6.69 7.56 -15.87
CA ASP A 35 -6.74 6.24 -16.51
C ASP A 35 -7.69 5.30 -15.77
N PRO A 36 -8.86 4.96 -16.32
CA PRO A 36 -9.83 4.07 -15.66
C PRO A 36 -9.36 2.62 -15.54
N ASN A 37 -8.24 2.25 -16.20
CA ASN A 37 -7.70 0.90 -16.15
C ASN A 37 -6.62 0.73 -15.07
N VAL A 38 -6.25 1.80 -14.37
CA VAL A 38 -5.25 1.77 -13.32
C VAL A 38 -5.86 2.27 -12.02
N LEU A 39 -5.94 1.38 -11.03
CA LEU A 39 -6.29 1.75 -9.66
C LEU A 39 -5.00 2.13 -8.92
N THR A 40 -4.96 3.33 -8.37
CA THR A 40 -3.85 3.79 -7.52
C THR A 40 -4.33 3.92 -6.08
N ILE A 41 -3.60 3.32 -5.14
CA ILE A 41 -3.88 3.40 -3.70
C ILE A 41 -2.58 3.78 -3.00
N SER A 42 -2.53 4.93 -2.34
CA SER A 42 -1.38 5.38 -1.58
C SER A 42 -1.72 5.51 -0.09
N LEU A 43 -0.99 4.73 0.74
CA LEU A 43 -1.03 4.85 2.20
C LEU A 43 0.21 5.62 2.64
N HIS A 44 0.06 6.83 3.07
CA HIS A 44 1.20 7.70 3.38
C HIS A 44 0.98 8.46 4.68
N GLN A 45 2.06 8.95 5.27
CA GLN A 45 1.95 9.81 6.43
C GLN A 45 1.36 11.16 6.03
N ASN A 46 0.24 11.53 6.66
CA ASN A 46 -0.44 12.79 6.42
C ASN A 46 0.52 13.99 6.59
N ARG A 47 0.51 14.90 5.61
CA ARG A 47 1.30 16.16 5.59
C ARG A 47 2.83 15.96 5.69
N LEU A 48 3.33 14.81 5.22
CA LEU A 48 4.75 14.60 5.01
C LEU A 48 5.15 15.11 3.60
N TYR A 49 6.33 14.79 3.14
CA TYR A 49 6.78 15.06 1.77
C TYR A 49 6.13 14.05 0.78
N PRO A 50 5.79 14.45 -0.43
CA PRO A 50 5.78 15.83 -0.95
C PRO A 50 4.63 16.65 -0.35
N HIS A 51 4.95 17.90 0.03
CA HIS A 51 3.97 18.77 0.71
C HIS A 51 2.79 19.11 -0.21
N ASP A 52 1.63 19.34 0.39
CA ASP A 52 0.40 19.75 -0.29
C ASP A 52 -0.07 18.77 -1.36
N THR A 53 0.14 17.47 -1.13
CA THR A 53 -0.33 16.37 -1.99
C THR A 53 -0.90 15.22 -1.15
N GLY A 54 -1.63 14.30 -1.77
CA GLY A 54 -2.15 13.10 -1.12
C GLY A 54 -3.45 13.34 -0.35
N ASP A 55 -4.20 14.38 -0.69
CA ASP A 55 -5.50 14.62 -0.08
C ASP A 55 -6.53 13.55 -0.49
N ILE A 56 -7.39 13.19 0.44
CA ILE A 56 -8.37 12.12 0.28
C ILE A 56 -9.40 12.38 -0.84
N ASP A 57 -9.65 13.64 -1.15
CA ASP A 57 -10.61 14.08 -2.16
C ASP A 57 -10.06 14.06 -3.60
N VAL A 58 -8.77 13.76 -3.77
CA VAL A 58 -8.16 13.56 -5.09
C VAL A 58 -8.48 12.17 -5.59
N VAL A 59 -9.58 12.04 -6.32
CA VAL A 59 -10.12 10.74 -6.76
C VAL A 59 -9.98 10.47 -8.26
N GLY A 60 -9.57 11.48 -9.05
CA GLY A 60 -9.44 11.38 -10.50
C GLY A 60 -10.75 10.93 -11.17
N VAL A 61 -10.65 9.94 -12.01
CA VAL A 61 -11.83 9.30 -12.65
C VAL A 61 -12.51 8.24 -11.76
N GLY A 62 -12.23 8.27 -10.46
CA GLY A 62 -12.77 7.34 -9.46
C GLY A 62 -11.87 6.12 -9.20
N THR A 63 -10.64 6.14 -9.73
CA THR A 63 -9.65 5.06 -9.59
C THR A 63 -8.41 5.47 -8.81
N ASN A 64 -8.45 6.58 -8.07
CA ASN A 64 -7.40 7.00 -7.15
C ASN A 64 -7.94 7.03 -5.72
N ILE A 65 -7.20 6.43 -4.78
CA ILE A 65 -7.53 6.36 -3.36
C ILE A 65 -6.32 6.78 -2.55
N ASN A 66 -6.40 7.91 -1.88
CA ASN A 66 -5.43 8.36 -0.92
C ASN A 66 -5.88 8.02 0.50
N ILE A 67 -4.98 7.49 1.32
CA ILE A 67 -5.19 7.14 2.72
C ILE A 67 -4.13 7.87 3.55
N PRO A 68 -4.35 9.15 3.88
CA PRO A 68 -3.43 9.96 4.66
C PRO A 68 -3.46 9.55 6.13
N LEU A 69 -2.55 8.68 6.56
CA LEU A 69 -2.49 8.14 7.91
C LEU A 69 -1.82 9.12 8.89
N PRO A 70 -2.33 9.27 10.11
CA PRO A 70 -1.68 10.06 11.15
C PRO A 70 -0.28 9.53 11.50
N ALA A 71 0.65 10.43 11.82
CA ALA A 71 1.95 10.04 12.35
C ALA A 71 1.79 9.17 13.61
N GLY A 72 2.65 8.16 13.78
CA GLY A 72 2.56 7.18 14.87
C GLY A 72 1.65 5.99 14.56
N THR A 73 1.09 5.90 13.35
CA THR A 73 0.30 4.73 12.94
C THR A 73 1.21 3.51 12.83
N GLY A 74 0.86 2.47 13.59
CA GLY A 74 1.54 1.18 13.61
C GLY A 74 0.74 0.07 12.91
N ASN A 75 1.09 -1.19 13.22
CA ASN A 75 0.52 -2.37 12.58
C ASN A 75 -1.02 -2.37 12.57
N GLY A 76 -1.66 -2.00 13.68
CA GLY A 76 -3.13 -2.02 13.77
C GLY A 76 -3.80 -1.04 12.83
N GLY A 77 -3.25 0.17 12.66
CA GLY A 77 -3.79 1.16 11.72
C GLY A 77 -3.59 0.76 10.27
N TYR A 78 -2.39 0.29 9.90
CA TYR A 78 -2.11 -0.21 8.55
C TYR A 78 -2.94 -1.44 8.21
N GLN A 79 -3.02 -2.42 9.12
CA GLN A 79 -3.85 -3.61 8.90
C GLN A 79 -5.31 -3.22 8.69
N TYR A 80 -5.84 -2.30 9.51
CA TYR A 80 -7.21 -1.81 9.34
C TYR A 80 -7.42 -1.15 7.99
N ALA A 81 -6.50 -0.30 7.53
CA ALA A 81 -6.56 0.32 6.21
C ALA A 81 -6.56 -0.73 5.08
N PHE A 82 -5.73 -1.77 5.21
CA PHE A 82 -5.69 -2.85 4.23
C PHE A 82 -6.99 -3.67 4.22
N GLU A 83 -7.54 -3.96 5.37
CA GLU A 83 -8.77 -4.76 5.50
C GLU A 83 -10.03 -3.98 5.07
N GLN A 84 -10.11 -2.67 5.38
CA GLN A 84 -11.29 -1.87 5.10
C GLN A 84 -11.27 -1.17 3.75
N VAL A 85 -10.08 -0.87 3.20
CA VAL A 85 -9.97 -0.10 1.96
C VAL A 85 -9.23 -0.88 0.87
N VAL A 86 -7.97 -1.27 1.12
CA VAL A 86 -7.11 -1.82 0.06
C VAL A 86 -7.65 -3.14 -0.50
N ALA A 87 -7.91 -4.13 0.36
CA ALA A 87 -8.39 -5.44 -0.09
C ALA A 87 -9.80 -5.37 -0.71
N PRO A 88 -10.77 -4.61 -0.17
CA PRO A 88 -12.05 -4.38 -0.83
C PRO A 88 -11.92 -3.67 -2.19
N ALA A 89 -11.06 -2.64 -2.30
CA ALA A 89 -10.80 -1.95 -3.57
C ALA A 89 -10.25 -2.90 -4.62
N ILE A 90 -9.23 -3.69 -4.29
CA ILE A 90 -8.65 -4.69 -5.19
C ILE A 90 -9.69 -5.72 -5.63
N LYS A 91 -10.49 -6.24 -4.70
CA LYS A 91 -11.54 -7.22 -5.03
C LYS A 91 -12.60 -6.63 -5.95
N LYS A 92 -13.00 -5.39 -5.74
CA LYS A 92 -14.00 -4.69 -6.57
C LYS A 92 -13.41 -4.34 -7.94
N PHE A 93 -12.23 -3.76 -7.99
CA PHE A 93 -11.55 -3.39 -9.24
C PHE A 93 -11.08 -4.62 -10.04
N ASN A 94 -10.79 -5.74 -9.37
CA ASN A 94 -10.39 -7.02 -9.96
C ASN A 94 -9.26 -6.90 -11.00
N PRO A 95 -8.08 -6.36 -10.62
CA PRO A 95 -6.98 -6.11 -11.54
C PRO A 95 -6.37 -7.41 -12.06
N ASP A 96 -5.79 -7.35 -13.26
CA ASP A 96 -4.99 -8.44 -13.84
C ASP A 96 -3.62 -8.59 -13.14
N LEU A 97 -3.10 -7.47 -12.57
CA LEU A 97 -1.82 -7.40 -11.90
C LEU A 97 -1.90 -6.40 -10.74
N ILE A 98 -1.26 -6.74 -9.63
CA ILE A 98 -1.00 -5.81 -8.53
C ILE A 98 0.49 -5.47 -8.54
N ALA A 99 0.81 -4.19 -8.68
CA ALA A 99 2.14 -3.64 -8.46
C ALA A 99 2.20 -2.98 -7.09
N VAL A 100 3.25 -3.24 -6.33
CA VAL A 100 3.43 -2.66 -5.00
C VAL A 100 4.66 -1.77 -5.01
N ALA A 101 4.48 -0.49 -4.73
CA ALA A 101 5.54 0.43 -4.38
C ALA A 101 5.87 0.21 -2.89
N SER A 102 6.96 -0.51 -2.64
CA SER A 102 7.29 -1.05 -1.33
C SER A 102 8.41 -0.27 -0.67
N GLY A 103 8.09 0.91 -0.14
CA GLY A 103 8.97 1.60 0.80
C GLY A 103 8.94 0.93 2.17
N PHE A 104 10.10 0.90 2.82
CA PHE A 104 10.22 0.44 4.20
C PHE A 104 10.45 1.60 5.18
N ASP A 105 10.20 2.82 4.73
CA ASP A 105 10.32 4.05 5.50
C ASP A 105 9.09 4.37 6.39
N SER A 106 8.04 3.58 6.26
CA SER A 106 6.97 3.51 7.26
C SER A 106 7.35 2.70 8.51
N CYS A 107 8.56 2.13 8.57
CA CYS A 107 8.97 1.31 9.70
C CYS A 107 9.29 2.13 10.95
N VAL A 108 9.15 1.47 12.11
CA VAL A 108 9.30 2.08 13.46
C VAL A 108 10.64 2.80 13.70
N TYR A 109 11.68 2.43 12.97
CA TYR A 109 13.03 2.99 13.14
C TYR A 109 13.48 3.90 11.99
N ASP A 110 12.58 4.23 11.06
CA ASP A 110 12.97 5.07 9.95
C ASP A 110 13.24 6.53 10.40
N PRO A 111 14.33 7.15 9.93
CA PRO A 111 14.66 8.51 10.33
C PRO A 111 13.82 9.60 9.62
N LEU A 112 13.20 9.29 8.49
CA LEU A 112 12.44 10.25 7.69
C LEU A 112 10.94 10.13 7.91
N GLY A 113 10.42 8.91 8.09
CA GLY A 113 9.04 8.66 8.48
C GLY A 113 8.84 8.74 9.98
N ARG A 114 7.57 8.89 10.39
CA ARG A 114 7.17 8.85 11.81
C ARG A 114 6.05 7.83 12.02
N MET A 115 6.09 6.77 11.24
CA MET A 115 5.18 5.65 11.36
C MET A 115 5.80 4.56 12.26
N MET A 116 5.02 3.55 12.58
CA MET A 116 5.46 2.51 13.52
C MET A 116 5.24 1.09 12.98
N LEU A 117 5.24 0.92 11.65
CA LEU A 117 5.08 -0.40 11.05
C LEU A 117 6.29 -1.29 11.37
N THR A 118 6.04 -2.56 11.70
CA THR A 118 7.09 -3.53 12.00
C THR A 118 7.34 -4.47 10.81
N ALA A 119 8.42 -5.26 10.87
CA ALA A 119 8.70 -6.27 9.86
C ALA A 119 7.54 -7.26 9.71
N SER A 120 6.97 -7.73 10.81
CA SER A 120 5.78 -8.59 10.79
C SER A 120 4.54 -7.88 10.26
N GLY A 121 4.43 -6.57 10.51
CA GLY A 121 3.40 -5.72 9.92
C GLY A 121 3.45 -5.78 8.40
N TYR A 122 4.61 -5.54 7.77
CA TYR A 122 4.77 -5.65 6.32
C TYR A 122 4.44 -7.05 5.78
N ALA A 123 4.84 -8.11 6.49
CA ALA A 123 4.44 -9.47 6.13
C ALA A 123 2.91 -9.63 6.15
N LYS A 124 2.24 -9.07 7.17
CA LYS A 124 0.77 -9.13 7.27
C LYS A 124 0.08 -8.37 6.13
N LEU A 125 0.59 -7.18 5.75
CA LEU A 125 0.07 -6.44 4.60
C LEU A 125 0.24 -7.24 3.30
N THR A 126 1.40 -7.88 3.13
CA THR A 126 1.68 -8.76 1.98
C THR A 126 0.69 -9.94 1.94
N ASP A 127 0.42 -10.59 3.08
CA ASP A 127 -0.57 -11.67 3.19
C ASP A 127 -1.96 -11.20 2.74
N ILE A 128 -2.39 -10.01 3.19
CA ILE A 128 -3.69 -9.45 2.81
C ILE A 128 -3.78 -9.22 1.30
N LEU A 129 -2.71 -8.69 0.68
CA LEU A 129 -2.65 -8.48 -0.78
C LEU A 129 -2.69 -9.81 -1.55
N MET A 130 -1.92 -10.81 -1.12
CA MET A 130 -1.94 -12.14 -1.73
C MET A 130 -3.35 -12.73 -1.71
N ASN A 131 -4.05 -12.62 -0.58
CA ASN A 131 -5.41 -13.11 -0.42
C ASN A 131 -6.47 -12.28 -1.17
N ALA A 132 -6.20 -11.00 -1.44
CA ALA A 132 -7.07 -10.14 -2.24
C ALA A 132 -6.90 -10.37 -3.74
N SER A 133 -5.70 -10.80 -4.17
CA SER A 133 -5.37 -11.04 -5.57
C SER A 133 -6.03 -12.32 -6.08
N LYS A 134 -6.82 -12.21 -7.14
CA LYS A 134 -7.49 -13.37 -7.77
C LYS A 134 -6.53 -14.38 -8.38
N ASN A 135 -5.37 -13.92 -8.86
CA ASN A 135 -4.44 -14.72 -9.66
C ASN A 135 -3.05 -14.81 -9.03
N ASN A 136 -2.85 -14.32 -7.81
CA ASN A 136 -1.55 -14.20 -7.14
C ASN A 136 -0.46 -13.50 -8.00
N LYS A 137 -0.87 -12.61 -8.89
CA LYS A 137 0.04 -11.84 -9.73
C LYS A 137 0.41 -10.55 -9.01
N LEU A 138 1.48 -10.60 -8.27
CA LEU A 138 2.08 -9.46 -7.57
C LEU A 138 3.48 -9.19 -8.11
N ILE A 139 3.79 -7.91 -8.31
CA ILE A 139 5.16 -7.41 -8.50
C ILE A 139 5.40 -6.44 -7.35
N ILE A 140 6.53 -6.61 -6.64
CA ILE A 140 6.91 -5.73 -5.54
C ILE A 140 8.22 -5.05 -5.94
N ALA A 141 8.20 -3.71 -5.98
CA ALA A 141 9.36 -2.87 -6.23
C ALA A 141 9.77 -2.18 -4.92
N HIS A 142 11.04 -2.33 -4.53
CA HIS A 142 11.55 -1.63 -3.37
C HIS A 142 11.73 -0.15 -3.70
N GLU A 143 11.23 0.70 -2.82
CA GLU A 143 11.32 2.16 -2.91
C GLU A 143 12.14 2.72 -1.74
N GLY A 144 11.53 3.53 -0.85
CA GLY A 144 12.20 4.11 0.31
C GLY A 144 12.55 3.09 1.41
N GLY A 145 13.13 3.59 2.49
CA GLY A 145 13.56 2.80 3.65
C GLY A 145 15.00 3.15 4.04
N TYR A 146 15.13 4.08 4.96
CA TYR A 146 16.39 4.80 5.24
C TYR A 146 17.09 4.32 6.51
N ASN A 147 16.50 3.36 7.23
CA ASN A 147 17.17 2.68 8.32
C ASN A 147 17.95 1.46 7.80
N ALA A 148 19.27 1.59 7.65
CA ALA A 148 20.13 0.55 7.09
C ALA A 148 20.14 -0.77 7.90
N VAL A 149 19.68 -0.74 9.15
CA VAL A 149 19.64 -1.92 10.02
C VAL A 149 18.28 -2.61 9.94
N TYR A 150 17.18 -1.86 10.02
CA TYR A 150 15.85 -2.45 10.15
C TYR A 150 15.12 -2.66 8.81
N SER A 151 15.30 -1.77 7.83
CA SER A 151 14.66 -1.90 6.50
C SER A 151 14.95 -3.26 5.83
N PRO A 152 16.16 -3.85 5.93
CA PRO A 152 16.41 -5.19 5.41
C PRO A 152 15.54 -6.29 6.03
N PHE A 153 15.22 -6.18 7.33
CA PHE A 153 14.30 -7.12 7.98
C PHE A 153 12.87 -6.95 7.47
N CYS A 154 12.40 -5.70 7.26
CA CYS A 154 11.10 -5.46 6.64
C CYS A 154 11.00 -6.14 5.27
N GLY A 155 12.00 -5.95 4.40
CA GLY A 155 12.07 -6.60 3.09
C GLY A 155 12.15 -8.13 3.18
N LEU A 156 12.94 -8.65 4.12
CA LEU A 156 13.04 -10.10 4.36
C LEU A 156 11.69 -10.70 4.76
N PHE A 157 10.92 -10.03 5.61
CA PHE A 157 9.62 -10.53 6.05
C PHE A 157 8.59 -10.51 4.92
N VAL A 158 8.63 -9.51 4.03
CA VAL A 158 7.85 -9.53 2.78
C VAL A 158 8.22 -10.74 1.93
N LEU A 159 9.52 -11.01 1.74
CA LEU A 159 10.01 -12.15 0.96
C LEU A 159 9.64 -13.50 1.60
N GLN A 160 9.70 -13.60 2.93
CA GLN A 160 9.25 -14.80 3.67
C GLN A 160 7.76 -15.06 3.44
N GLN A 161 6.93 -14.01 3.48
CA GLN A 161 5.50 -14.14 3.22
C GLN A 161 5.22 -14.57 1.78
N LEU A 162 5.87 -13.94 0.79
CA LEU A 162 5.71 -14.28 -0.62
C LEU A 162 6.10 -15.71 -0.95
N SER A 163 7.20 -16.20 -0.33
CA SER A 163 7.73 -17.54 -0.58
C SER A 163 7.06 -18.64 0.24
N GLY A 164 6.34 -18.28 1.30
CA GLY A 164 5.83 -19.22 2.30
C GLY A 164 6.92 -19.88 3.14
N VAL A 165 8.16 -19.40 3.09
CA VAL A 165 9.31 -19.99 3.80
C VAL A 165 9.81 -19.05 4.89
N LYS A 166 9.48 -19.38 6.15
CA LYS A 166 10.02 -18.66 7.30
C LYS A 166 11.41 -19.18 7.64
N LYS A 167 12.44 -18.29 7.58
CA LYS A 167 13.83 -18.65 7.86
C LYS A 167 14.45 -17.90 9.03
N LEU A 168 14.00 -16.68 9.27
CA LEU A 168 14.56 -15.82 10.31
C LEU A 168 13.43 -15.23 11.14
N ASP A 169 13.70 -15.03 12.41
CA ASP A 169 12.87 -14.26 13.32
C ASP A 169 13.31 -12.81 13.32
N ASP A 170 12.42 -11.88 13.68
CA ASP A 170 12.76 -10.48 13.82
C ASP A 170 13.55 -10.27 15.12
N PRO A 171 14.81 -9.83 15.07
CA PRO A 171 15.56 -9.51 16.28
C PRO A 171 15.02 -8.26 17.01
N PHE A 172 14.09 -7.54 16.40
CA PHE A 172 13.44 -6.35 16.95
C PHE A 172 11.95 -6.59 17.28
N ASP A 173 11.55 -7.84 17.48
CA ASP A 173 10.15 -8.25 17.76
C ASP A 173 9.51 -7.55 18.96
N HIS A 174 10.34 -7.06 19.91
CA HIS A 174 9.87 -6.24 21.03
C HIS A 174 9.09 -4.99 20.59
N THR A 175 9.32 -4.50 19.37
CA THR A 175 8.61 -3.34 18.81
C THR A 175 7.12 -3.61 18.59
N GLU A 176 6.73 -4.87 18.47
CA GLU A 176 5.32 -5.28 18.36
C GLU A 176 4.51 -5.03 19.63
N ASN A 177 5.20 -4.88 20.75
CA ASN A 177 4.58 -4.60 22.04
C ASN A 177 4.48 -3.08 22.35
N TYR A 178 4.90 -2.22 21.42
CA TYR A 178 4.76 -0.78 21.61
C TYR A 178 3.28 -0.36 21.58
N PRO A 179 2.86 0.56 22.46
CA PRO A 179 1.47 1.04 22.49
C PRO A 179 0.97 1.55 21.14
N GLY A 180 1.86 2.12 20.32
CA GLY A 180 1.56 2.60 18.96
C GLY A 180 1.16 1.52 17.96
N GLN A 181 1.30 0.24 18.31
CA GLN A 181 0.88 -0.86 17.43
C GLN A 181 -0.62 -1.09 17.42
N ALA A 182 -1.34 -0.63 18.44
CA ALA A 182 -2.79 -0.73 18.48
C ALA A 182 -3.45 0.24 17.46
N LEU A 183 -4.63 -0.11 17.01
CA LEU A 183 -5.47 0.81 16.25
C LEU A 183 -6.09 1.85 17.18
N PHE A 184 -5.86 3.12 16.89
CA PHE A 184 -6.46 4.25 17.62
C PHE A 184 -7.66 4.83 16.86
N GLU A 185 -8.56 5.48 17.60
CA GLU A 185 -9.80 6.02 17.06
C GLU A 185 -9.58 7.06 15.95
N HIS A 186 -8.61 7.95 16.11
CA HIS A 186 -8.28 8.94 15.09
C HIS A 186 -7.71 8.31 13.78
N GLN A 187 -7.00 7.20 13.88
CA GLN A 187 -6.53 6.45 12.72
C GLN A 187 -7.70 5.74 12.02
N ARG A 188 -8.60 5.13 12.82
CA ARG A 188 -9.83 4.53 12.32
C ARG A 188 -10.66 5.54 11.52
N PHE A 189 -10.83 6.76 12.06
CA PHE A 189 -11.60 7.81 11.41
C PHE A 189 -11.07 8.11 9.99
N GLU A 190 -9.76 8.31 9.83
CA GLU A 190 -9.16 8.59 8.51
C GLU A 190 -9.36 7.43 7.52
N VAL A 191 -9.20 6.20 8.00
CA VAL A 191 -9.44 5.02 7.16
C VAL A 191 -10.91 4.87 6.77
N ASP A 192 -11.84 5.12 7.69
CA ASP A 192 -13.28 5.06 7.44
C ASP A 192 -13.71 6.13 6.43
N GLU A 193 -13.09 7.33 6.45
CA GLU A 193 -13.32 8.35 5.42
C GLU A 193 -12.85 7.85 4.04
N ALA A 194 -11.65 7.26 3.94
CA ALA A 194 -11.15 6.68 2.70
C ALA A 194 -12.03 5.51 2.21
N ALA A 195 -12.58 4.71 3.11
CA ALA A 195 -13.47 3.60 2.75
C ALA A 195 -14.75 4.05 2.02
N LYS A 196 -15.21 5.28 2.22
CA LYS A 196 -16.37 5.83 1.50
C LYS A 196 -16.13 5.91 0.00
N LEU A 197 -14.88 6.08 -0.43
CA LEU A 197 -14.50 6.16 -1.85
C LEU A 197 -14.77 4.84 -2.59
N LEU A 198 -14.83 3.72 -1.88
CA LEU A 198 -15.13 2.42 -2.47
C LEU A 198 -16.49 2.39 -3.18
N SER A 199 -17.43 3.22 -2.75
CA SER A 199 -18.75 3.30 -3.39
C SER A 199 -18.67 3.83 -4.83
N ALA A 200 -17.74 4.76 -5.09
CA ALA A 200 -17.53 5.38 -6.40
C ALA A 200 -16.55 4.61 -7.30
N LEU A 201 -15.76 3.69 -6.73
CA LEU A 201 -14.80 2.90 -7.49
C LEU A 201 -15.54 2.04 -8.54
N PRO A 202 -15.17 2.10 -9.83
CA PRO A 202 -15.81 1.31 -10.86
C PRO A 202 -15.51 -0.19 -10.70
N ASP A 203 -16.52 -1.01 -11.03
CA ASP A 203 -16.32 -2.45 -11.21
C ASP A 203 -15.62 -2.68 -12.54
N ASN A 204 -14.40 -3.18 -12.51
CA ASN A 204 -13.68 -3.58 -13.71
C ASN A 204 -14.09 -5.02 -14.07
N ARG A 205 -14.93 -5.14 -15.10
CA ARG A 205 -15.46 -6.41 -15.60
C ARG A 205 -14.63 -6.98 -16.74
#